data_710c1871f88add37a4e38adf8c660f6c
#
_entry.id   710c1871f88add37a4e38adf8c660f6c
#
_cell.length_a   1.000
_cell.length_b   1.000
_cell.length_c   1.000
_cell.angle_alpha   90.00
_cell.angle_beta   90.00
_cell.angle_gamma   90.00
#
_symmetry.space_group_name_H-M   'P 1'
#
loop_
_entity.id
_entity.type
_entity.pdbx_description
1 polymer ?
#
loop_
_entity_poly.entity_id
_entity_poly.type
_entity_poly.pdbx_seq_one_letter_code
_entity_poly.pdbx_strand_id
1 'polypeptide(L)'
;MNKKINIILASVLCSFNLMAQVDTLTIHKDKVVIDYGRNITHDARKVTGAVSTATSDKLSHKNSINATNQLFGMLPGLQVLQNAGAVWEDGATLYVRGMGTLNSKSPLILVDGFERSLKELSSEEIESVSVLKDAVATSLYGIRGANGVILVKTKRGSLTSPQISFSYEFNMATPKRLPDFVDGYTYASALNEAMKNDGLMPRYSVAELDAFKNQTNPLFYPNVDWVDETLRGASYGDNITFSARGGGKFVSYYTMLNFMDNRGILQPTGDNDGYSTQLKYSKLNVRTNLDIAASPTTTVQLNLLGNFSEHNRPGTGVSDIFTALYQVPAAAFPIKTERGIWGGTTTYGNNPVANISGKGYARSQTRALFADIHLKQDLAALLPGLTGGIKVALDNTAAYWDSNTKNFGYESAVLNLETGEKEFNTHANEGTLSYSKSVGSVTTHFNFEAYANLSRQWGKHDLNT
;
A
#
# COMPACT_ATOMS: atom_id res chain seq x y z
N MET A 1 13.84 26.20 -30.82
CA MET A 1 13.71 26.27 -29.34
C MET A 1 13.96 24.93 -28.65
N ASN A 2 14.39 23.87 -29.37
CA ASN A 2 14.49 22.48 -28.83
C ASN A 2 15.95 22.01 -28.55
N LYS A 3 16.97 22.84 -28.71
CA LYS A 3 18.39 22.46 -28.41
C LYS A 3 18.88 22.85 -27.02
N LYS A 4 18.22 23.78 -26.33
CA LYS A 4 18.64 24.22 -24.98
C LYS A 4 18.03 23.36 -23.85
N ILE A 5 16.93 22.67 -24.09
CA ILE A 5 16.29 21.80 -23.10
C ILE A 5 17.05 20.48 -22.95
N ASN A 6 17.62 19.95 -24.04
CA ASN A 6 18.41 18.72 -24.02
C ASN A 6 19.77 18.84 -23.32
N ILE A 7 20.33 20.06 -23.22
CA ILE A 7 21.62 20.29 -22.53
C ILE A 7 21.43 20.38 -21.02
N ILE A 8 20.25 20.83 -20.54
CA ILE A 8 19.95 20.89 -19.12
C ILE A 8 19.61 19.50 -18.58
N LEU A 9 18.92 18.65 -19.35
CA LEU A 9 18.68 17.25 -18.96
C LEU A 9 19.98 16.41 -18.95
N ALA A 10 20.93 16.68 -19.85
CA ALA A 10 22.22 15.98 -19.91
C ALA A 10 23.18 16.40 -18.78
N SER A 11 23.07 17.62 -18.26
CA SER A 11 23.92 18.09 -17.16
C SER A 11 23.46 17.62 -15.78
N VAL A 12 22.20 17.26 -15.62
CA VAL A 12 21.67 16.67 -14.36
C VAL A 12 22.00 15.18 -14.27
N LEU A 13 22.23 14.51 -15.41
CA LEU A 13 22.58 13.07 -15.45
C LEU A 13 24.10 12.79 -15.30
N CYS A 14 24.95 13.80 -15.35
CA CYS A 14 26.42 13.62 -15.29
C CYS A 14 27.06 13.91 -13.93
N SER A 15 26.32 14.17 -12.87
CA SER A 15 26.87 14.39 -11.52
C SER A 15 26.71 13.21 -10.56
N PHE A 16 26.39 12.01 -11.06
CA PHE A 16 26.59 10.79 -10.28
C PHE A 16 28.06 10.39 -10.34
N ASN A 17 28.87 11.00 -9.48
CA ASN A 17 30.17 10.45 -9.14
C ASN A 17 29.96 9.11 -8.44
N LEU A 18 30.24 8.03 -9.16
CA LEU A 18 30.46 6.71 -8.61
C LEU A 18 31.71 6.77 -7.71
N MET A 19 31.57 7.26 -6.50
CA MET A 19 32.52 6.95 -5.43
C MET A 19 32.17 5.53 -4.97
N ALA A 20 32.83 4.54 -5.54
CA ALA A 20 32.98 3.26 -4.90
C ALA A 20 33.81 3.49 -3.64
N GLN A 21 33.14 3.83 -2.56
CA GLN A 21 33.75 3.84 -1.24
C GLN A 21 33.91 2.39 -0.85
N VAL A 22 35.13 1.88 -0.95
CA VAL A 22 35.55 0.65 -0.27
C VAL A 22 35.44 0.98 1.21
N ASP A 23 34.32 0.61 1.83
CA ASP A 23 34.19 0.61 3.28
C ASP A 23 35.21 -0.37 3.84
N THR A 24 36.37 0.15 4.19
CA THR A 24 37.23 -0.51 5.16
C THR A 24 36.37 -0.75 6.39
N LEU A 25 36.17 -2.01 6.75
CA LEU A 25 35.47 -2.46 7.94
C LEU A 25 36.20 -1.86 9.17
N THR A 26 35.91 -0.61 9.48
CA THR A 26 36.19 -0.04 10.78
C THR A 26 35.18 -0.67 11.72
N ILE A 27 35.63 -1.70 12.45
CA ILE A 27 34.87 -2.23 13.58
C ILE A 27 34.82 -1.09 14.61
N HIS A 28 33.80 -0.26 14.47
CA HIS A 28 33.44 0.68 15.52
C HIS A 28 33.09 -0.15 16.75
N LYS A 29 33.82 0.08 17.84
CA LYS A 29 33.59 -0.49 19.16
C LYS A 29 32.29 0.00 19.81
N ASP A 30 31.32 0.47 19.04
CA ASP A 30 30.04 0.91 19.57
C ASP A 30 29.27 -0.33 20.03
N LYS A 31 28.89 -0.35 21.30
CA LYS A 31 28.03 -1.38 21.85
C LYS A 31 26.75 -1.45 21.04
N VAL A 32 26.57 -2.48 20.23
CA VAL A 32 25.30 -2.75 19.59
C VAL A 32 24.31 -3.10 20.68
N VAL A 33 23.35 -2.21 20.92
CA VAL A 33 22.29 -2.38 21.91
C VAL A 33 21.05 -2.90 21.24
N ILE A 34 20.51 -4.00 21.75
CA ILE A 34 19.24 -4.56 21.31
C ILE A 34 18.16 -4.05 22.25
N ASP A 35 17.12 -3.44 21.68
CA ASP A 35 15.93 -3.00 22.38
C ASP A 35 14.86 -4.08 22.30
N TYR A 36 14.37 -4.51 23.45
CA TYR A 36 13.24 -5.43 23.58
C TYR A 36 11.89 -4.72 23.76
N GLY A 37 11.87 -3.39 23.68
CA GLY A 37 10.73 -2.59 24.09
C GLY A 37 10.61 -2.47 25.60
N ARG A 38 9.57 -1.79 26.08
CA ARG A 38 9.30 -1.55 27.52
C ARG A 38 10.50 -0.97 28.30
N ASN A 39 11.34 -0.18 27.61
CA ASN A 39 12.59 0.41 28.11
C ASN A 39 13.67 -0.61 28.54
N ILE A 40 13.56 -1.85 28.09
CA ILE A 40 14.55 -2.90 28.36
C ILE A 40 15.50 -3.00 27.17
N THR A 41 16.78 -2.74 27.43
CA THR A 41 17.85 -2.79 26.43
C THR A 41 18.99 -3.65 26.91
N HIS A 42 19.59 -4.46 26.04
CA HIS A 42 20.75 -5.28 26.36
C HIS A 42 21.84 -5.11 25.30
N ASP A 43 23.11 -5.27 25.74
CA ASP A 43 24.25 -5.42 24.84
C ASP A 43 24.01 -6.65 23.94
N ALA A 44 24.11 -6.51 22.63
CA ALA A 44 23.88 -7.60 21.66
C ALA A 44 24.70 -8.86 21.96
N ARG A 45 25.87 -8.72 22.59
CA ARG A 45 26.74 -9.84 22.98
C ARG A 45 26.23 -10.63 24.18
N LYS A 46 25.33 -10.06 24.97
CA LYS A 46 24.71 -10.69 26.15
C LYS A 46 23.33 -11.23 25.89
N VAL A 47 22.80 -11.04 24.65
CA VAL A 47 21.44 -11.42 24.25
C VAL A 47 21.42 -12.88 23.82
N THR A 48 20.56 -13.67 24.45
CA THR A 48 20.30 -15.08 24.08
C THR A 48 19.06 -15.20 23.15
N GLY A 49 18.19 -14.21 23.17
CA GLY A 49 17.00 -14.19 22.32
C GLY A 49 17.32 -13.86 20.86
N ALA A 50 16.57 -14.48 19.93
CA ALA A 50 16.73 -14.24 18.50
C ALA A 50 16.03 -12.95 18.07
N VAL A 51 16.79 -11.90 17.83
CA VAL A 51 16.33 -10.59 17.36
C VAL A 51 17.00 -10.24 16.04
N SER A 52 16.29 -9.59 15.14
CA SER A 52 16.86 -8.96 13.94
C SER A 52 16.38 -7.53 13.82
N THR A 53 17.28 -6.61 13.46
CA THR A 53 16.99 -5.18 13.35
C THR A 53 17.42 -4.65 11.99
N ALA A 54 16.56 -3.84 11.37
CA ALA A 54 16.86 -3.02 10.20
C ALA A 54 16.73 -1.55 10.59
N THR A 55 17.71 -0.75 10.19
CA THR A 55 17.73 0.71 10.40
C THR A 55 17.18 1.45 9.18
N SER A 56 16.87 2.72 9.34
CA SER A 56 16.35 3.60 8.28
C SER A 56 17.17 3.55 7.00
N ASP A 57 18.52 3.50 7.10
CA ASP A 57 19.41 3.45 5.93
C ASP A 57 19.15 2.23 5.04
N LYS A 58 18.84 1.08 5.64
CA LYS A 58 18.48 -0.13 4.89
C LYS A 58 17.06 -0.06 4.31
N LEU A 59 16.14 0.58 5.03
CA LEU A 59 14.74 0.69 4.64
C LEU A 59 14.52 1.69 3.51
N SER A 60 15.28 2.80 3.48
CA SER A 60 15.17 3.87 2.48
C SER A 60 15.51 3.45 1.04
N HIS A 61 16.16 2.30 0.85
CA HIS A 61 16.48 1.80 -0.49
C HIS A 61 15.29 1.17 -1.22
N LYS A 62 14.15 1.01 -0.57
CA LYS A 62 12.94 0.44 -1.18
C LYS A 62 11.81 1.45 -1.14
N ASN A 63 11.46 1.92 -2.32
CA ASN A 63 10.30 2.78 -2.45
C ASN A 63 9.02 1.93 -2.50
N SER A 64 8.11 2.15 -1.57
CA SER A 64 6.80 1.51 -1.53
C SER A 64 5.79 2.43 -0.84
N ILE A 65 4.58 2.45 -1.35
CA ILE A 65 3.44 3.18 -0.78
C ILE A 65 3.17 2.73 0.67
N ASN A 66 3.37 1.44 0.94
CA ASN A 66 3.10 0.83 2.23
C ASN A 66 4.42 0.42 2.92
N ALA A 67 4.63 0.91 4.14
CA ALA A 67 5.83 0.60 4.92
C ALA A 67 6.04 -0.91 5.15
N THR A 68 4.97 -1.72 5.13
CA THR A 68 5.10 -3.18 5.27
C THR A 68 5.86 -3.84 4.13
N ASN A 69 5.71 -3.34 2.89
CA ASN A 69 6.39 -3.88 1.71
C ASN A 69 7.90 -3.59 1.72
N GLN A 70 8.32 -2.52 2.39
CA GLN A 70 9.75 -2.19 2.52
C GLN A 70 10.51 -3.21 3.36
N LEU A 71 9.81 -3.94 4.24
CA LEU A 71 10.41 -4.97 5.09
C LEU A 71 10.76 -6.26 4.33
N PHE A 72 10.34 -6.40 3.05
CA PHE A 72 10.60 -7.60 2.25
C PHE A 72 12.10 -7.88 2.11
N GLY A 73 12.55 -9.03 2.63
CA GLY A 73 13.95 -9.46 2.57
C GLY A 73 14.92 -8.68 3.46
N MET A 74 14.44 -7.75 4.33
CA MET A 74 15.29 -6.91 5.18
C MET A 74 15.62 -7.53 6.54
N LEU A 75 14.73 -8.38 7.05
CA LEU A 75 14.80 -8.90 8.42
C LEU A 75 14.78 -10.43 8.39
N PRO A 76 15.90 -11.11 8.70
CA PRO A 76 15.93 -12.56 8.78
C PRO A 76 14.87 -13.11 9.73
N GLY A 77 14.05 -14.06 9.24
CA GLY A 77 12.94 -14.66 9.99
C GLY A 77 11.62 -13.91 9.93
N LEU A 78 11.55 -12.76 9.24
CA LEU A 78 10.31 -12.10 8.88
C LEU A 78 9.91 -12.52 7.46
N GLN A 79 8.74 -13.12 7.32
CA GLN A 79 8.11 -13.39 6.02
C GLN A 79 7.18 -12.22 5.70
N VAL A 80 7.34 -11.68 4.50
CA VAL A 80 6.54 -10.58 3.98
C VAL A 80 5.88 -11.10 2.72
N LEU A 81 4.56 -11.31 2.80
CA LEU A 81 3.76 -11.73 1.66
C LEU A 81 3.03 -10.50 1.10
N GLN A 82 3.49 -10.05 -0.05
CA GLN A 82 2.85 -8.95 -0.74
C GLN A 82 1.51 -9.44 -1.31
N ASN A 83 0.44 -8.76 -0.97
CA ASN A 83 -0.87 -9.01 -1.52
C ASN A 83 -0.98 -8.33 -2.90
N ALA A 84 -1.66 -9.00 -3.83
CA ALA A 84 -2.10 -8.35 -5.06
C ALA A 84 -3.36 -7.55 -4.76
N GLY A 85 -3.49 -6.35 -5.29
CA GLY A 85 -4.67 -5.53 -5.05
C GLY A 85 -4.59 -4.15 -5.68
N ALA A 86 -5.56 -3.33 -5.35
CA ALA A 86 -5.55 -1.93 -5.71
C ALA A 86 -4.36 -1.19 -5.06
N VAL A 87 -4.06 -0.01 -5.55
CA VAL A 87 -2.90 0.80 -5.12
C VAL A 87 -2.86 1.03 -3.60
N TRP A 88 -4.01 1.03 -2.91
CA TRP A 88 -4.14 1.17 -1.46
C TRP A 88 -4.19 -0.17 -0.69
N GLU A 89 -4.30 -1.31 -1.39
CA GLU A 89 -4.40 -2.66 -0.83
C GLU A 89 -3.11 -3.47 -0.99
N ASP A 90 -2.03 -2.84 -1.42
CA ASP A 90 -0.74 -3.47 -1.67
C ASP A 90 0.02 -3.85 -0.39
N GLY A 91 -0.51 -3.51 0.79
CA GLY A 91 0.10 -3.80 2.08
C GLY A 91 0.38 -5.28 2.30
N ALA A 92 1.64 -5.61 2.61
CA ALA A 92 2.06 -6.98 2.83
C ALA A 92 1.49 -7.54 4.15
N THR A 93 1.21 -8.84 4.12
CA THR A 93 0.95 -9.63 5.32
C THR A 93 2.28 -10.10 5.92
N LEU A 94 2.43 -9.92 7.22
CA LEU A 94 3.67 -10.20 7.94
C LEU A 94 3.52 -11.45 8.80
N TYR A 95 4.52 -12.35 8.77
CA TYR A 95 4.62 -13.50 9.66
C TYR A 95 6.05 -13.63 10.20
N VAL A 96 6.18 -13.92 11.50
CA VAL A 96 7.48 -14.20 12.11
C VAL A 96 7.67 -15.71 12.15
N ARG A 97 8.72 -16.21 11.45
CA ARG A 97 9.02 -17.65 11.28
C ARG A 97 7.88 -18.49 10.69
N GLY A 98 6.96 -17.84 9.93
CA GLY A 98 5.83 -18.50 9.30
C GLY A 98 4.54 -18.47 10.12
N MET A 99 3.56 -19.22 9.64
CA MET A 99 2.25 -19.33 10.30
C MET A 99 2.32 -20.45 11.35
N GLY A 100 2.34 -20.08 12.63
CA GLY A 100 2.39 -21.02 13.75
C GLY A 100 1.03 -21.49 14.24
N THR A 101 -0.09 -20.89 13.75
CA THR A 101 -1.46 -21.17 14.19
C THR A 101 -2.45 -20.97 13.06
N LEU A 102 -3.61 -21.64 13.14
CA LEU A 102 -4.71 -21.47 12.18
C LEU A 102 -5.62 -20.28 12.51
N ASN A 103 -5.58 -19.78 13.74
CA ASN A 103 -6.39 -18.65 14.21
C ASN A 103 -5.70 -17.31 13.92
N SER A 104 -5.52 -16.44 14.91
CA SER A 104 -4.79 -15.18 14.71
C SER A 104 -3.33 -15.46 14.37
N LYS A 105 -2.89 -15.07 13.18
CA LYS A 105 -1.56 -15.36 12.61
C LYS A 105 -0.62 -14.17 12.65
N SER A 106 -1.16 -12.98 12.89
CA SER A 106 -0.41 -11.73 12.82
C SER A 106 0.52 -11.56 14.02
N PRO A 107 1.75 -11.07 13.83
CA PRO A 107 2.61 -10.68 14.93
C PRO A 107 2.05 -9.43 15.63
N LEU A 108 2.44 -9.23 16.87
CA LEU A 108 2.16 -7.99 17.59
C LEU A 108 3.07 -6.88 17.02
N ILE A 109 2.49 -5.79 16.56
CA ILE A 109 3.22 -4.63 16.03
C ILE A 109 3.11 -3.48 17.03
N LEU A 110 4.26 -2.98 17.48
CA LEU A 110 4.33 -1.86 18.40
C LEU A 110 5.12 -0.71 17.78
N VAL A 111 4.48 0.45 17.67
CA VAL A 111 5.09 1.71 17.20
C VAL A 111 5.30 2.60 18.42
N ASP A 112 6.56 2.91 18.72
CA ASP A 112 6.96 3.68 19.91
C ASP A 112 6.37 3.14 21.23
N GLY A 113 6.13 1.79 21.27
CA GLY A 113 5.62 1.08 22.44
C GLY A 113 4.11 0.86 22.45
N PHE A 114 3.36 1.40 21.51
CA PHE A 114 1.90 1.24 21.40
C PHE A 114 1.52 0.37 20.20
N GLU A 115 0.48 -0.43 20.34
CA GLU A 115 -0.04 -1.26 19.25
C GLU A 115 -0.71 -0.39 18.19
N ARG A 116 -0.07 -0.31 17.01
CA ARG A 116 -0.50 0.51 15.88
C ARG A 116 -0.23 -0.20 14.57
N SER A 117 -1.02 0.10 13.56
CA SER A 117 -0.83 -0.44 12.21
C SER A 117 0.35 0.25 11.50
N LEU A 118 1.22 -0.55 10.86
CA LEU A 118 2.28 -0.03 9.98
C LEU A 118 1.75 0.65 8.72
N LYS A 119 0.53 0.37 8.31
CA LYS A 119 -0.09 0.98 7.12
C LYS A 119 -0.26 2.49 7.25
N GLU A 120 -0.40 2.97 8.48
CA GLU A 120 -0.58 4.39 8.75
C GLU A 120 0.74 5.16 8.68
N LEU A 121 1.87 4.47 8.82
CA LEU A 121 3.19 5.08 8.80
C LEU A 121 3.67 5.35 7.38
N SER A 122 4.50 6.39 7.25
CA SER A 122 5.40 6.57 6.12
C SER A 122 6.74 5.90 6.44
N SER A 123 7.39 5.35 5.42
CA SER A 123 8.75 4.81 5.56
C SER A 123 9.74 5.84 6.07
N GLU A 124 9.54 7.09 5.67
CA GLU A 124 10.45 8.20 5.97
C GLU A 124 10.52 8.55 7.46
N GLU A 125 9.49 8.19 8.23
CA GLU A 125 9.45 8.45 9.67
C GLU A 125 10.05 7.33 10.51
N ILE A 126 10.35 6.16 9.91
CA ILE A 126 10.86 5.00 10.62
C ILE A 126 12.37 5.14 10.82
N GLU A 127 12.83 5.03 12.07
CA GLU A 127 14.25 4.98 12.46
C GLU A 127 14.77 3.55 12.41
N SER A 128 14.01 2.60 12.97
CA SER A 128 14.37 1.19 12.97
C SER A 128 13.19 0.28 13.16
N VAL A 129 13.31 -0.95 12.64
CA VAL A 129 12.36 -2.04 12.85
C VAL A 129 13.12 -3.22 13.43
N SER A 130 12.67 -3.73 14.58
CA SER A 130 13.24 -4.92 15.24
C SER A 130 12.19 -6.02 15.32
N VAL A 131 12.57 -7.26 15.00
CA VAL A 131 11.71 -8.45 15.08
C VAL A 131 12.20 -9.37 16.17
N LEU A 132 11.36 -9.58 17.18
CA LEU A 132 11.56 -10.53 18.27
C LEU A 132 10.95 -11.87 17.85
N LYS A 133 11.78 -12.92 17.77
CA LYS A 133 11.43 -14.14 17.03
C LYS A 133 11.19 -15.38 17.90
N ASP A 134 11.64 -15.38 19.14
CA ASP A 134 11.51 -16.55 20.02
C ASP A 134 10.87 -16.19 21.37
N ALA A 135 10.53 -17.22 22.14
CA ALA A 135 9.86 -17.09 23.42
C ALA A 135 10.65 -16.25 24.43
N VAL A 136 12.00 -16.35 24.41
CA VAL A 136 12.84 -15.54 25.29
C VAL A 136 12.71 -14.06 24.96
N ALA A 137 12.81 -13.71 23.68
CA ALA A 137 12.67 -12.32 23.22
C ALA A 137 11.25 -11.77 23.40
N THR A 138 10.20 -12.61 23.25
CA THR A 138 8.80 -12.18 23.31
C THR A 138 8.16 -12.34 24.68
N SER A 139 8.86 -12.91 25.69
CA SER A 139 8.34 -13.17 27.03
C SER A 139 7.70 -11.95 27.71
N LEU A 140 8.25 -10.75 27.46
CA LEU A 140 7.75 -9.48 27.98
C LEU A 140 6.34 -9.12 27.52
N TYR A 141 5.86 -9.77 26.45
CA TYR A 141 4.57 -9.50 25.82
C TYR A 141 3.52 -10.56 26.09
N GLY A 142 3.91 -11.61 26.87
CA GLY A 142 3.02 -12.71 27.23
C GLY A 142 2.40 -13.38 26.00
N ILE A 143 1.15 -13.81 26.09
CA ILE A 143 0.44 -14.51 25.03
C ILE A 143 0.27 -13.65 23.75
N ARG A 144 0.26 -12.35 23.88
CA ARG A 144 0.16 -11.44 22.71
C ARG A 144 1.41 -11.49 21.82
N GLY A 145 2.57 -11.86 22.38
CA GLY A 145 3.82 -12.05 21.64
C GLY A 145 4.00 -13.44 21.04
N ALA A 146 3.02 -14.34 21.14
CA ALA A 146 3.13 -15.74 20.73
C ALA A 146 3.47 -15.91 19.24
N ASN A 147 3.00 -15.02 18.36
CA ASN A 147 3.31 -15.02 16.92
C ASN A 147 4.51 -14.14 16.54
N GLY A 148 5.32 -13.75 17.53
CA GLY A 148 6.42 -12.80 17.37
C GLY A 148 5.98 -11.34 17.59
N VAL A 149 6.97 -10.47 17.80
CA VAL A 149 6.75 -9.05 18.04
C VAL A 149 7.59 -8.23 17.06
N ILE A 150 7.00 -7.23 16.47
CA ILE A 150 7.64 -6.25 15.60
C ILE A 150 7.66 -4.91 16.32
N LEU A 151 8.85 -4.45 16.67
CA LEU A 151 9.06 -3.15 17.31
C LEU A 151 9.48 -2.15 16.27
N VAL A 152 8.74 -1.06 16.15
CA VAL A 152 9.02 0.05 15.24
C VAL A 152 9.36 1.28 16.08
N LYS A 153 10.51 1.85 15.83
CA LYS A 153 10.89 3.16 16.37
C LYS A 153 10.80 4.22 15.30
N THR A 154 10.21 5.33 15.64
CA THR A 154 10.15 6.48 14.75
C THR A 154 11.31 7.45 15.02
N LYS A 155 11.67 8.21 13.99
CA LYS A 155 12.75 9.21 14.06
C LYS A 155 12.45 10.25 15.15
N ARG A 156 13.48 10.61 15.89
CA ARG A 156 13.40 11.61 16.98
C ARG A 156 14.36 12.75 16.76
N GLY A 157 14.23 13.79 17.56
CA GLY A 157 15.16 14.91 17.61
C GLY A 157 16.58 14.48 17.94
N SER A 158 17.52 15.32 17.63
CA SER A 158 18.94 15.17 18.00
C SER A 158 19.44 16.46 18.64
N LEU A 159 20.41 16.34 19.54
CA LEU A 159 21.05 17.51 20.19
C LEU A 159 22.06 18.18 19.24
N THR A 160 21.62 18.45 18.02
CA THR A 160 22.43 19.08 16.97
C THR A 160 21.72 20.31 16.41
N SER A 161 22.47 21.14 15.69
CA SER A 161 21.88 22.23 14.89
C SER A 161 20.75 21.71 14.00
N PRO A 162 19.73 22.51 13.70
CA PRO A 162 18.63 22.13 12.85
C PRO A 162 19.10 21.56 11.50
N GLN A 163 18.63 20.38 11.17
CA GLN A 163 18.83 19.72 9.90
C GLN A 163 17.50 19.66 9.16
N ILE A 164 17.47 20.24 7.98
CA ILE A 164 16.29 20.24 7.11
C ILE A 164 16.59 19.31 5.95
N SER A 165 15.64 18.43 5.65
CA SER A 165 15.71 17.52 4.50
C SER A 165 14.46 17.70 3.64
N PHE A 166 14.67 17.70 2.33
CA PHE A 166 13.63 17.66 1.32
C PHE A 166 13.94 16.51 0.36
N SER A 167 12.95 15.67 0.08
CA SER A 167 13.04 14.65 -0.96
C SER A 167 11.82 14.68 -1.86
N TYR A 168 12.04 14.46 -3.13
CA TYR A 168 11.04 14.22 -4.13
C TYR A 168 11.40 12.94 -4.88
N GLU A 169 10.44 12.02 -4.96
CA GLU A 169 10.59 10.75 -5.62
C GLU A 169 9.46 10.55 -6.62
N PHE A 170 9.82 10.33 -7.86
CA PHE A 170 8.89 9.90 -8.89
C PHE A 170 8.97 8.39 -9.07
N ASN A 171 7.82 7.73 -9.03
CA ASN A 171 7.70 6.29 -9.18
C ASN A 171 6.99 5.95 -10.47
N MET A 172 7.55 4.99 -11.22
CA MET A 172 6.88 4.35 -12.33
C MET A 172 6.92 2.84 -12.11
N ALA A 173 5.76 2.20 -12.10
CA ALA A 173 5.66 0.76 -12.00
C ALA A 173 4.97 0.18 -13.23
N THR A 174 5.60 -0.82 -13.85
CA THR A 174 5.06 -1.53 -14.99
C THR A 174 4.58 -2.92 -14.57
N PRO A 175 3.45 -3.42 -15.08
CA PRO A 175 3.04 -4.79 -14.84
C PRO A 175 4.12 -5.75 -15.31
N LYS A 176 4.57 -6.64 -14.45
CA LYS A 176 5.61 -7.62 -14.82
C LYS A 176 5.09 -8.66 -15.81
N ARG A 177 3.79 -8.95 -15.73
CA ARG A 177 3.11 -9.91 -16.61
C ARG A 177 1.64 -9.53 -16.67
N LEU A 178 1.14 -9.33 -17.87
CA LEU A 178 -0.28 -9.24 -18.19
C LEU A 178 -0.72 -10.54 -18.85
N PRO A 179 -2.01 -10.93 -18.76
CA PRO A 179 -2.53 -12.03 -19.53
C PRO A 179 -2.44 -11.71 -21.03
N ASP A 180 -2.10 -12.71 -21.81
CA ASP A 180 -2.10 -12.67 -23.26
C ASP A 180 -3.28 -13.54 -23.74
N PHE A 181 -4.33 -12.90 -24.24
CA PHE A 181 -5.53 -13.56 -24.69
C PHE A 181 -5.49 -13.73 -26.21
N VAL A 182 -6.13 -14.81 -26.67
CA VAL A 182 -6.27 -15.07 -28.11
C VAL A 182 -7.21 -14.07 -28.76
N ASP A 183 -6.95 -13.76 -30.02
CA ASP A 183 -7.81 -12.91 -30.86
C ASP A 183 -9.16 -13.55 -31.16
N GLY A 184 -10.08 -12.75 -31.72
CA GLY A 184 -11.45 -13.17 -32.04
C GLY A 184 -11.51 -14.33 -33.02
N TYR A 185 -10.64 -14.36 -34.04
CA TYR A 185 -10.56 -15.46 -35.00
C TYR A 185 -10.10 -16.77 -34.37
N THR A 186 -9.01 -16.70 -33.61
CA THR A 186 -8.46 -17.88 -32.92
C THR A 186 -9.45 -18.43 -31.91
N TYR A 187 -10.12 -17.55 -31.14
CA TYR A 187 -11.20 -17.95 -30.22
C TYR A 187 -12.35 -18.67 -30.97
N ALA A 188 -12.88 -18.03 -32.03
CA ALA A 188 -14.01 -18.59 -32.79
C ALA A 188 -13.66 -19.95 -33.44
N SER A 189 -12.45 -20.07 -33.97
CA SER A 189 -11.94 -21.33 -34.56
C SER A 189 -11.80 -22.42 -33.51
N ALA A 190 -11.21 -22.10 -32.34
CA ALA A 190 -11.05 -23.07 -31.26
C ALA A 190 -12.40 -23.50 -30.66
N LEU A 191 -13.38 -22.60 -30.58
CA LEU A 191 -14.73 -22.94 -30.14
C LEU A 191 -15.42 -23.90 -31.11
N ASN A 192 -15.32 -23.66 -32.43
CA ASN A 192 -15.85 -24.58 -33.43
C ASN A 192 -15.20 -25.97 -33.33
N GLU A 193 -13.90 -26.03 -33.11
CA GLU A 193 -13.19 -27.31 -32.95
C GLU A 193 -13.65 -28.04 -31.67
N ALA A 194 -13.81 -27.33 -30.57
CA ALA A 194 -14.34 -27.89 -29.31
C ALA A 194 -15.76 -28.47 -29.51
N MET A 195 -16.66 -27.69 -30.14
CA MET A 195 -18.02 -28.14 -30.42
C MET A 195 -18.04 -29.39 -31.31
N LYS A 196 -17.17 -29.43 -32.33
CA LYS A 196 -17.05 -30.59 -33.19
C LYS A 196 -16.57 -31.85 -32.43
N ASN A 197 -15.63 -31.66 -31.49
CA ASN A 197 -15.15 -32.75 -30.63
C ASN A 197 -16.24 -33.29 -29.69
N ASP A 198 -17.16 -32.42 -29.29
CA ASP A 198 -18.34 -32.78 -28.48
C ASP A 198 -19.52 -33.32 -29.32
N GLY A 199 -19.33 -33.49 -30.66
CA GLY A 199 -20.35 -33.94 -31.57
C GLY A 199 -21.45 -32.91 -31.84
N LEU A 200 -21.21 -31.64 -31.56
CA LEU A 200 -22.12 -30.53 -31.79
C LEU A 200 -21.83 -29.86 -33.15
N MET A 201 -22.82 -29.12 -33.65
CA MET A 201 -22.62 -28.32 -34.86
C MET A 201 -21.73 -27.12 -34.55
N PRO A 202 -20.80 -26.74 -35.46
CA PRO A 202 -20.00 -25.52 -35.32
C PRO A 202 -20.88 -24.29 -35.12
N ARG A 203 -20.49 -23.41 -34.21
CA ARG A 203 -21.20 -22.18 -33.92
C ARG A 203 -21.04 -21.16 -35.06
N TYR A 204 -19.86 -21.07 -35.63
CA TYR A 204 -19.53 -20.09 -36.66
C TYR A 204 -19.35 -20.81 -38.02
N SER A 205 -19.97 -20.27 -39.06
CA SER A 205 -19.77 -20.70 -40.44
C SER A 205 -18.37 -20.29 -40.95
N VAL A 206 -17.96 -20.83 -42.08
CA VAL A 206 -16.69 -20.47 -42.73
C VAL A 206 -16.65 -18.99 -43.09
N ALA A 207 -17.77 -18.42 -43.55
CA ALA A 207 -17.87 -16.98 -43.89
C ALA A 207 -17.72 -16.08 -42.66
N GLU A 208 -18.27 -16.50 -41.53
CA GLU A 208 -18.11 -15.76 -40.25
C GLU A 208 -16.67 -15.85 -39.73
N LEU A 209 -16.02 -17.02 -39.84
CA LEU A 209 -14.59 -17.14 -39.49
C LEU A 209 -13.72 -16.25 -40.39
N ASP A 210 -13.99 -16.17 -41.67
CA ASP A 210 -13.30 -15.26 -42.58
C ASP A 210 -13.57 -13.78 -42.23
N ALA A 211 -14.77 -13.45 -41.78
CA ALA A 211 -15.13 -12.12 -41.32
C ALA A 211 -14.36 -11.74 -40.04
N PHE A 212 -14.19 -12.66 -39.06
CA PHE A 212 -13.33 -12.45 -37.89
C PHE A 212 -11.86 -12.27 -38.29
N LYS A 213 -11.37 -13.11 -39.21
CA LYS A 213 -9.97 -13.06 -39.66
C LYS A 213 -9.65 -11.77 -40.40
N ASN A 214 -10.53 -11.28 -41.26
CA ASN A 214 -10.31 -10.12 -42.10
C ASN A 214 -10.87 -8.82 -41.47
N GLN A 215 -11.50 -8.90 -40.29
CA GLN A 215 -12.14 -7.77 -39.59
C GLN A 215 -13.12 -6.98 -40.49
N THR A 216 -13.87 -7.69 -41.34
CA THR A 216 -14.74 -7.06 -42.35
C THR A 216 -15.95 -6.35 -41.76
N ASN A 217 -16.44 -6.79 -40.61
CA ASN A 217 -17.54 -6.15 -39.89
C ASN A 217 -17.36 -6.27 -38.37
N PRO A 218 -16.61 -5.35 -37.75
CA PRO A 218 -16.29 -5.41 -36.31
C PRO A 218 -17.50 -5.30 -35.38
N LEU A 219 -18.65 -4.86 -35.88
CA LEU A 219 -19.87 -4.79 -35.08
C LEU A 219 -20.40 -6.20 -34.76
N PHE A 220 -20.38 -7.10 -35.75
CA PHE A 220 -20.91 -8.47 -35.64
C PHE A 220 -19.79 -9.50 -35.37
N TYR A 221 -18.56 -9.21 -35.84
CA TYR A 221 -17.38 -10.07 -35.71
C TYR A 221 -16.26 -9.28 -35.00
N PRO A 222 -16.47 -8.94 -33.73
CA PRO A 222 -15.52 -8.12 -32.99
C PRO A 222 -14.22 -8.85 -32.69
N ASN A 223 -13.15 -8.08 -32.55
CA ASN A 223 -11.86 -8.52 -32.09
C ASN A 223 -11.30 -7.46 -31.12
N VAL A 224 -11.73 -7.52 -29.87
CA VAL A 224 -11.38 -6.52 -28.87
C VAL A 224 -10.26 -7.05 -27.98
N ASP A 225 -9.14 -6.36 -27.96
CA ASP A 225 -8.10 -6.59 -26.94
C ASP A 225 -8.52 -5.89 -25.63
N TRP A 226 -9.18 -6.66 -24.76
CA TRP A 226 -9.68 -6.12 -23.50
C TRP A 226 -8.57 -5.66 -22.57
N VAL A 227 -7.34 -6.21 -22.69
CA VAL A 227 -6.20 -5.79 -21.88
C VAL A 227 -5.76 -4.38 -22.27
N ASP A 228 -5.58 -4.15 -23.57
CA ASP A 228 -5.14 -2.85 -24.10
C ASP A 228 -6.20 -1.75 -23.87
N GLU A 229 -7.47 -2.10 -23.99
CA GLU A 229 -8.59 -1.19 -23.78
C GLU A 229 -8.85 -0.83 -22.31
N THR A 230 -8.42 -1.67 -21.36
CA THR A 230 -8.69 -1.48 -19.93
C THR A 230 -7.47 -1.10 -19.11
N LEU A 231 -6.28 -1.51 -19.53
CA LEU A 231 -5.06 -1.35 -18.76
C LEU A 231 -4.02 -0.53 -19.53
N ARG A 232 -3.35 0.37 -18.84
CA ARG A 232 -2.18 1.07 -19.38
C ARG A 232 -0.89 0.36 -18.97
N GLY A 233 0.15 0.55 -19.80
CA GLY A 233 1.43 -0.11 -19.62
C GLY A 233 2.20 0.28 -18.35
N ALA A 234 1.82 1.37 -17.66
CA ALA A 234 2.49 1.80 -16.44
C ALA A 234 1.55 2.56 -15.49
N SER A 235 1.83 2.45 -14.21
CA SER A 235 1.30 3.32 -13.15
C SER A 235 2.36 4.33 -12.72
N TYR A 236 1.92 5.46 -12.19
CA TYR A 236 2.78 6.58 -11.81
C TYR A 236 2.46 7.03 -10.40
N GLY A 237 3.48 7.51 -9.69
CA GLY A 237 3.31 8.07 -8.37
C GLY A 237 4.37 9.10 -8.02
N ASP A 238 3.99 10.03 -7.17
CA ASP A 238 4.83 11.09 -6.64
C ASP A 238 4.88 10.94 -5.11
N ASN A 239 6.07 11.11 -4.53
CA ASN A 239 6.27 11.13 -3.08
C ASN A 239 7.14 12.33 -2.72
N ILE A 240 6.59 13.24 -1.93
CA ILE A 240 7.25 14.46 -1.49
C ILE A 240 7.38 14.41 0.02
N THR A 241 8.60 14.53 0.52
CA THR A 241 8.85 14.56 1.96
C THR A 241 9.65 15.79 2.34
N PHE A 242 9.17 16.50 3.33
CA PHE A 242 9.89 17.55 4.02
C PHE A 242 10.08 17.12 5.48
N SER A 243 11.28 17.21 6.00
CA SER A 243 11.52 16.96 7.43
C SER A 243 12.50 17.95 8.03
N ALA A 244 12.29 18.23 9.32
CA ALA A 244 13.17 19.05 10.12
C ALA A 244 13.48 18.32 11.43
N ARG A 245 14.74 18.30 11.80
CA ARG A 245 15.26 17.59 12.97
C ARG A 245 16.31 18.45 13.64
N GLY A 246 16.25 18.54 14.97
CA GLY A 246 17.22 19.32 15.71
C GLY A 246 16.92 19.33 17.18
N GLY A 247 17.66 20.16 17.95
CA GLY A 247 17.36 20.34 19.35
C GLY A 247 18.47 21.02 20.12
N GLY A 248 18.16 21.32 21.37
CA GLY A 248 19.04 21.88 22.36
C GLY A 248 18.87 21.17 23.69
N LYS A 249 19.43 21.77 24.75
CA LYS A 249 19.44 21.17 26.10
C LYS A 249 18.03 20.91 26.68
N PHE A 250 17.03 21.70 26.29
CA PHE A 250 15.69 21.63 26.85
C PHE A 250 14.70 20.89 25.95
N VAL A 251 14.84 21.01 24.62
CA VAL A 251 13.91 20.40 23.67
C VAL A 251 14.68 19.88 22.47
N SER A 252 14.42 18.65 22.08
CA SER A 252 14.76 18.12 20.76
C SER A 252 13.51 17.74 20.02
N TYR A 253 13.53 17.88 18.67
CA TYR A 253 12.36 17.72 17.84
C TYR A 253 12.68 16.99 16.52
N TYR A 254 11.71 16.26 16.05
CA TYR A 254 11.61 15.77 14.68
C TYR A 254 10.22 16.09 14.17
N THR A 255 10.13 16.76 13.03
CA THR A 255 8.87 17.06 12.34
C THR A 255 9.00 16.63 10.89
N MET A 256 7.95 15.99 10.35
CA MET A 256 7.88 15.52 8.98
C MET A 256 6.50 15.83 8.38
N LEU A 257 6.51 16.28 7.14
CA LEU A 257 5.38 16.39 6.25
C LEU A 257 5.67 15.49 5.04
N ASN A 258 4.84 14.50 4.80
CA ASN A 258 4.96 13.61 3.66
C ASN A 258 3.65 13.60 2.88
N PHE A 259 3.73 13.86 1.59
CA PHE A 259 2.61 13.77 0.65
C PHE A 259 2.93 12.78 -0.45
N MET A 260 2.00 11.89 -0.71
CA MET A 260 2.12 10.83 -1.71
C MET A 260 0.85 10.81 -2.57
N ASP A 261 1.02 10.70 -3.89
CA ASP A 261 -0.06 10.56 -4.86
C ASP A 261 0.28 9.44 -5.85
N ASN A 262 -0.57 8.42 -5.92
CA ASN A 262 -0.34 7.24 -6.76
C ASN A 262 -1.57 6.94 -7.60
N ARG A 263 -1.33 6.62 -8.88
CA ARG A 263 -2.36 6.31 -9.87
C ARG A 263 -2.20 4.87 -10.32
N GLY A 264 -3.29 4.12 -10.32
CA GLY A 264 -3.31 2.73 -10.78
C GLY A 264 -3.18 2.58 -12.29
N ILE A 265 -3.24 1.33 -12.75
CA ILE A 265 -3.01 0.94 -14.15
C ILE A 265 -4.27 0.95 -15.02
N LEU A 266 -5.45 1.34 -14.53
CA LEU A 266 -6.63 1.42 -15.37
C LEU A 266 -6.46 2.52 -16.42
N GLN A 267 -6.89 2.25 -17.65
CA GLN A 267 -6.95 3.27 -18.70
C GLN A 267 -7.84 4.44 -18.25
N PRO A 268 -7.42 5.69 -18.46
CA PRO A 268 -8.31 6.82 -18.29
C PRO A 268 -9.36 6.73 -19.38
N THR A 269 -10.58 6.39 -19.00
CA THR A 269 -11.70 6.44 -19.91
C THR A 269 -12.15 7.89 -19.96
N GLY A 270 -12.30 8.46 -21.17
CA GLY A 270 -12.77 9.82 -21.38
C GLY A 270 -14.14 10.07 -20.74
N ASP A 271 -14.87 10.96 -21.18
CA ASP A 271 -16.13 11.49 -20.75
C ASP A 271 -17.03 10.60 -19.85
N ASN A 272 -16.87 10.77 -18.52
CA ASN A 272 -17.61 10.05 -17.49
C ASN A 272 -18.51 11.01 -16.70
N ASP A 273 -19.38 11.76 -17.36
CA ASP A 273 -20.28 12.72 -16.68
C ASP A 273 -19.54 13.68 -15.72
N GLY A 274 -18.25 13.98 -15.98
CA GLY A 274 -17.43 14.90 -15.20
C GLY A 274 -16.77 14.32 -13.93
N TYR A 275 -16.90 13.02 -13.64
CA TYR A 275 -16.21 12.37 -12.52
C TYR A 275 -15.03 11.48 -12.97
N SER A 276 -14.08 11.27 -12.08
CA SER A 276 -12.94 10.39 -12.33
C SER A 276 -13.18 8.98 -11.79
N THR A 277 -12.99 7.98 -12.65
CA THR A 277 -13.01 6.56 -12.29
C THR A 277 -11.59 5.98 -12.14
N GLN A 278 -10.57 6.81 -12.28
CA GLN A 278 -9.19 6.40 -12.16
C GLN A 278 -8.89 5.83 -10.77
N LEU A 279 -8.21 4.69 -10.71
CA LEU A 279 -7.62 4.22 -9.46
C LEU A 279 -6.59 5.24 -8.99
N LYS A 280 -6.87 5.87 -7.86
CA LYS A 280 -6.01 6.89 -7.28
C LYS A 280 -5.93 6.70 -5.78
N TYR A 281 -4.72 6.86 -5.23
CA TYR A 281 -4.47 6.89 -3.80
C TYR A 281 -3.60 8.09 -3.45
N SER A 282 -4.10 8.95 -2.58
CA SER A 282 -3.34 10.09 -2.08
C SER A 282 -3.28 9.99 -0.56
N LYS A 283 -2.13 10.30 0.02
CA LYS A 283 -1.88 10.23 1.47
C LYS A 283 -1.07 11.43 1.93
N LEU A 284 -1.51 12.07 3.00
CA LEU A 284 -0.79 13.12 3.69
C LEU A 284 -0.49 12.66 5.11
N ASN A 285 0.78 12.61 5.48
CA ASN A 285 1.25 12.32 6.83
C ASN A 285 1.92 13.55 7.42
N VAL A 286 1.56 13.89 8.65
CA VAL A 286 2.21 14.90 9.45
C VAL A 286 2.64 14.26 10.76
N ARG A 287 3.95 14.18 11.00
CA ARG A 287 4.51 13.67 12.26
C ARG A 287 5.27 14.75 13.00
N THR A 288 5.10 14.77 14.32
CA THR A 288 5.92 15.59 15.22
C THR A 288 6.26 14.78 16.46
N ASN A 289 7.54 14.60 16.72
CA ASN A 289 8.08 13.96 17.92
C ASN A 289 8.91 15.01 18.68
N LEU A 290 8.57 15.22 19.95
CA LEU A 290 9.26 16.15 20.84
C LEU A 290 9.79 15.40 22.06
N ASP A 291 11.04 15.67 22.42
CA ASP A 291 11.66 15.25 23.68
C ASP A 291 11.97 16.51 24.49
N ILE A 292 11.32 16.66 25.64
CA ILE A 292 11.39 17.86 26.49
C ILE A 292 12.06 17.46 27.81
N ALA A 293 13.22 18.01 28.07
CA ALA A 293 13.88 17.92 29.39
C ALA A 293 13.25 18.95 30.32
N ALA A 294 12.15 18.60 30.98
CA ALA A 294 11.38 19.50 31.84
C ALA A 294 12.17 19.83 33.12
N SER A 295 13.02 18.91 33.58
CA SER A 295 14.00 19.12 34.66
C SER A 295 15.21 18.20 34.45
N PRO A 296 16.29 18.32 35.26
CA PRO A 296 17.41 17.37 35.19
C PRO A 296 17.00 15.88 35.41
N THR A 297 15.86 15.66 36.06
CA THR A 297 15.35 14.32 36.41
C THR A 297 14.08 13.95 35.69
N THR A 298 13.44 14.89 34.94
CA THR A 298 12.13 14.68 34.31
C THR A 298 12.21 14.90 32.81
N THR A 299 11.83 13.89 32.06
CA THR A 299 11.71 13.97 30.59
C THR A 299 10.27 13.73 30.17
N VAL A 300 9.75 14.57 29.28
CA VAL A 300 8.45 14.38 28.63
C VAL A 300 8.67 14.15 27.16
N GLN A 301 8.13 13.05 26.64
CA GLN A 301 8.10 12.76 25.20
C GLN A 301 6.67 12.95 24.71
N LEU A 302 6.50 13.69 23.63
CA LEU A 302 5.23 13.86 22.93
C LEU A 302 5.38 13.39 21.50
N ASN A 303 4.52 12.47 21.08
CA ASN A 303 4.48 11.96 19.71
C ASN A 303 3.09 12.22 19.13
N LEU A 304 3.06 12.84 17.97
CA LEU A 304 1.84 13.13 17.22
C LEU A 304 1.98 12.63 15.78
N LEU A 305 1.00 11.91 15.29
CA LEU A 305 0.84 11.55 13.90
C LEU A 305 -0.57 11.88 13.46
N GLY A 306 -0.69 12.75 12.47
CA GLY A 306 -1.90 12.99 11.69
C GLY A 306 -1.76 12.35 10.30
N ASN A 307 -2.69 11.50 9.93
CA ASN A 307 -2.76 10.87 8.62
C ASN A 307 -4.11 11.17 7.98
N PHE A 308 -4.07 11.63 6.75
CA PHE A 308 -5.24 11.76 5.88
C PHE A 308 -4.97 11.02 4.59
N SER A 309 -5.80 10.03 4.27
CA SER A 309 -5.69 9.33 3.00
C SER A 309 -7.03 9.29 2.27
N GLU A 310 -6.94 9.38 0.96
CA GLU A 310 -8.08 9.28 0.06
C GLU A 310 -7.76 8.28 -1.04
N HIS A 311 -8.70 7.41 -1.35
CA HIS A 311 -8.63 6.59 -2.55
C HIS A 311 -9.91 6.69 -3.36
N ASN A 312 -9.75 6.68 -4.67
CA ASN A 312 -10.81 6.73 -5.65
C ASN A 312 -10.74 5.48 -6.55
N ARG A 313 -11.89 4.96 -6.92
CA ARG A 313 -12.01 3.82 -7.81
C ARG A 313 -13.28 3.92 -8.66
N PRO A 314 -13.43 3.10 -9.72
CA PRO A 314 -14.72 2.92 -10.39
C PRO A 314 -15.82 2.50 -9.41
N GLY A 315 -17.06 2.71 -9.77
CA GLY A 315 -18.23 2.32 -8.98
C GLY A 315 -18.36 0.81 -8.75
N THR A 316 -17.61 0.00 -9.49
CA THR A 316 -17.46 -1.44 -9.28
C THR A 316 -16.16 -1.77 -8.54
N GLY A 317 -16.07 -2.97 -7.96
CA GLY A 317 -14.83 -3.45 -7.35
C GLY A 317 -13.71 -3.68 -8.39
N VAL A 318 -12.46 -3.46 -7.97
CA VAL A 318 -11.30 -3.73 -8.84
C VAL A 318 -11.26 -5.21 -9.24
N SER A 319 -11.61 -6.12 -8.32
CA SER A 319 -11.75 -7.54 -8.57
C SER A 319 -12.75 -7.86 -9.70
N ASP A 320 -13.88 -7.14 -9.75
CA ASP A 320 -14.91 -7.37 -10.77
C ASP A 320 -14.44 -6.95 -12.16
N ILE A 321 -13.61 -5.88 -12.23
CA ILE A 321 -13.00 -5.43 -13.50
C ILE A 321 -12.07 -6.52 -14.04
N PHE A 322 -11.18 -7.04 -13.19
CA PHE A 322 -10.29 -8.12 -13.60
C PHE A 322 -11.04 -9.41 -13.91
N THR A 323 -12.09 -9.75 -13.16
CA THR A 323 -12.94 -10.90 -13.46
C THR A 323 -13.56 -10.78 -14.84
N ALA A 324 -14.13 -9.63 -15.19
CA ALA A 324 -14.67 -9.38 -16.52
C ALA A 324 -13.60 -9.49 -17.61
N LEU A 325 -12.40 -8.95 -17.37
CA LEU A 325 -11.27 -9.03 -18.28
C LEU A 325 -10.86 -10.49 -18.60
N TYR A 326 -10.93 -11.40 -17.62
CA TYR A 326 -10.61 -12.81 -17.81
C TYR A 326 -11.76 -13.63 -18.41
N GLN A 327 -13.01 -13.19 -18.26
CA GLN A 327 -14.19 -13.96 -18.68
C GLN A 327 -14.70 -13.61 -20.06
N VAL A 328 -14.48 -12.39 -20.54
CA VAL A 328 -15.05 -11.91 -21.80
C VAL A 328 -14.08 -12.19 -22.96
N PRO A 329 -14.44 -13.08 -23.91
CA PRO A 329 -13.61 -13.31 -25.08
C PRO A 329 -13.53 -12.09 -26.02
N ALA A 330 -12.44 -12.00 -26.78
CA ALA A 330 -12.23 -10.95 -27.79
C ALA A 330 -13.36 -10.91 -28.86
N ALA A 331 -13.96 -12.06 -29.14
CA ALA A 331 -15.02 -12.25 -30.11
C ALA A 331 -16.45 -12.01 -29.57
N ALA A 332 -16.62 -11.65 -28.29
CA ALA A 332 -17.94 -11.63 -27.67
C ALA A 332 -18.86 -10.49 -28.14
N PHE A 333 -18.34 -9.28 -28.18
CA PHE A 333 -19.06 -8.05 -28.56
C PHE A 333 -18.10 -6.87 -28.75
N PRO A 334 -18.48 -5.82 -29.51
CA PRO A 334 -17.69 -4.59 -29.62
C PRO A 334 -17.76 -3.80 -28.30
N ILE A 335 -16.81 -2.89 -28.04
CA ILE A 335 -16.82 -2.02 -26.84
C ILE A 335 -18.15 -1.27 -26.76
N LYS A 336 -18.56 -0.64 -27.86
CA LYS A 336 -19.87 0.05 -28.03
C LYS A 336 -20.44 -0.29 -29.39
N THR A 337 -21.77 -0.28 -29.46
CA THR A 337 -22.48 -0.36 -30.73
C THR A 337 -22.42 0.98 -31.48
N GLU A 338 -22.90 1.01 -32.74
CA GLU A 338 -23.05 2.23 -33.54
C GLU A 338 -23.97 3.25 -32.88
N ARG A 339 -24.87 2.82 -31.98
CA ARG A 339 -25.78 3.65 -31.20
C ARG A 339 -25.11 4.29 -29.97
N GLY A 340 -23.81 4.00 -29.73
CA GLY A 340 -23.08 4.49 -28.57
C GLY A 340 -23.36 3.74 -27.26
N ILE A 341 -24.22 2.71 -27.30
CA ILE A 341 -24.56 1.87 -26.14
C ILE A 341 -23.46 0.82 -25.97
N TRP A 342 -23.16 0.43 -24.73
CA TRP A 342 -22.15 -0.59 -24.44
C TRP A 342 -22.51 -1.92 -25.07
N GLY A 343 -21.52 -2.60 -25.65
CA GLY A 343 -21.70 -3.94 -26.18
C GLY A 343 -21.84 -4.96 -25.05
N GLY A 344 -22.70 -5.96 -25.27
CA GLY A 344 -22.91 -7.07 -24.36
C GLY A 344 -23.90 -8.07 -24.92
N THR A 345 -23.92 -9.28 -24.38
CA THR A 345 -24.86 -10.35 -24.75
C THR A 345 -25.55 -10.89 -23.50
N THR A 346 -26.54 -11.78 -23.68
CA THR A 346 -27.17 -12.49 -22.56
C THR A 346 -26.17 -13.35 -21.76
N THR A 347 -25.13 -13.85 -22.42
CA THR A 347 -24.08 -14.67 -21.78
C THR A 347 -23.00 -13.79 -21.13
N TYR A 348 -22.65 -12.68 -21.76
CA TYR A 348 -21.59 -11.78 -21.35
C TYR A 348 -22.13 -10.35 -21.20
N GLY A 349 -22.69 -10.02 -20.04
CA GLY A 349 -23.21 -8.69 -19.73
C GLY A 349 -22.18 -7.76 -19.02
N ASN A 350 -20.99 -8.28 -18.72
CA ASN A 350 -19.93 -7.56 -18.00
C ASN A 350 -18.87 -7.01 -18.96
N ASN A 351 -19.21 -5.93 -19.69
CA ASN A 351 -18.24 -5.27 -20.55
C ASN A 351 -17.09 -4.66 -19.70
N PRO A 352 -15.82 -5.08 -19.94
CA PRO A 352 -14.68 -4.63 -19.11
C PRO A 352 -14.47 -3.12 -19.09
N VAL A 353 -14.62 -2.44 -20.24
CA VAL A 353 -14.48 -0.98 -20.36
C VAL A 353 -15.66 -0.28 -19.68
N ALA A 354 -16.89 -0.78 -19.85
CA ALA A 354 -18.06 -0.24 -19.17
C ALA A 354 -17.99 -0.39 -17.65
N ASN A 355 -17.37 -1.45 -17.15
CA ASN A 355 -17.11 -1.61 -15.71
C ASN A 355 -16.21 -0.50 -15.15
N ILE A 356 -15.28 0.03 -15.95
CA ILE A 356 -14.41 1.14 -15.54
C ILE A 356 -15.14 2.47 -15.61
N SER A 357 -15.86 2.74 -16.70
CA SER A 357 -16.40 4.06 -16.98
C SER A 357 -17.90 4.22 -16.75
N GLY A 358 -18.68 3.15 -16.94
CA GLY A 358 -20.14 3.19 -16.95
C GLY A 358 -20.83 2.98 -15.61
N LYS A 359 -20.11 2.66 -14.54
CA LYS A 359 -20.69 2.33 -13.23
C LYS A 359 -20.57 3.43 -12.17
N GLY A 360 -20.14 4.63 -12.54
CA GLY A 360 -19.92 5.71 -11.58
C GLY A 360 -18.58 5.56 -10.84
N TYR A 361 -18.50 6.07 -9.62
CA TYR A 361 -17.28 6.06 -8.82
C TYR A 361 -17.56 5.75 -7.35
N ALA A 362 -16.52 5.31 -6.64
CA ALA A 362 -16.52 5.21 -5.18
C ALA A 362 -15.22 5.81 -4.62
N ARG A 363 -15.38 6.64 -3.60
CA ARG A 363 -14.28 7.33 -2.92
C ARG A 363 -14.30 6.95 -1.44
N SER A 364 -13.14 6.67 -0.87
CA SER A 364 -12.97 6.51 0.57
C SER A 364 -11.99 7.52 1.11
N GLN A 365 -12.29 8.05 2.28
CA GLN A 365 -11.40 8.92 3.04
C GLN A 365 -11.14 8.29 4.41
N THR A 366 -9.87 8.16 4.77
CA THR A 366 -9.45 7.71 6.08
C THR A 366 -8.68 8.82 6.78
N ARG A 367 -9.02 9.06 8.05
CA ARG A 367 -8.35 10.01 8.92
C ARG A 367 -7.87 9.26 10.14
N ALA A 368 -6.59 9.35 10.45
CA ALA A 368 -6.02 8.79 11.66
C ALA A 368 -5.28 9.86 12.44
N LEU A 369 -5.50 9.86 13.74
CA LEU A 369 -4.76 10.68 14.70
C LEU A 369 -4.21 9.76 15.77
N PHE A 370 -2.89 9.71 15.89
CA PHE A 370 -2.19 8.99 16.96
C PHE A 370 -1.44 10.00 17.79
N ALA A 371 -1.76 10.03 19.07
CA ALA A 371 -1.15 10.94 20.03
C ALA A 371 -0.72 10.17 21.26
N ASP A 372 0.53 10.32 21.67
CA ASP A 372 0.99 9.75 22.93
C ASP A 372 1.93 10.70 23.69
N ILE A 373 1.86 10.57 25.00
CA ILE A 373 2.70 11.27 25.97
C ILE A 373 3.38 10.24 26.85
N HIS A 374 4.68 10.36 27.00
CA HIS A 374 5.49 9.56 27.89
C HIS A 374 6.21 10.47 28.89
N LEU A 375 5.82 10.40 30.13
CA LEU A 375 6.50 11.05 31.25
C LEU A 375 7.49 10.05 31.86
N LYS A 376 8.77 10.40 31.91
CA LYS A 376 9.83 9.63 32.55
C LYS A 376 10.45 10.44 33.67
N GLN A 377 10.58 9.84 34.85
CA GLN A 377 11.16 10.43 36.04
C GLN A 377 12.34 9.59 36.52
N ASP A 378 13.48 10.22 36.68
CA ASP A 378 14.61 9.62 37.40
C ASP A 378 14.33 9.72 38.90
N LEU A 379 14.34 8.58 39.56
CA LEU A 379 14.05 8.42 40.98
C LEU A 379 15.34 7.99 41.76
N ALA A 380 16.51 8.29 41.20
CA ALA A 380 17.80 7.94 41.80
C ALA A 380 17.99 8.52 43.22
N ALA A 381 17.28 9.60 43.55
CA ALA A 381 17.24 10.15 44.90
C ALA A 381 16.59 9.23 45.95
N LEU A 382 15.62 8.39 45.50
CA LEU A 382 15.00 7.37 46.33
C LEU A 382 15.84 6.06 46.35
N LEU A 383 16.24 5.63 45.18
CA LEU A 383 17.06 4.41 45.01
C LEU A 383 17.94 4.58 43.76
N PRO A 384 19.28 4.52 43.90
CA PRO A 384 20.18 4.63 42.76
C PRO A 384 19.85 3.61 41.66
N GLY A 385 19.62 4.14 40.43
CA GLY A 385 19.27 3.33 39.27
C GLY A 385 17.76 3.09 39.09
N LEU A 386 16.92 3.62 39.99
CA LEU A 386 15.44 3.57 39.84
C LEU A 386 14.96 4.65 38.88
N THR A 387 14.13 4.26 37.93
CA THR A 387 13.36 5.19 37.06
C THR A 387 11.90 4.78 37.04
N GLY A 388 11.00 5.72 37.00
CA GLY A 388 9.57 5.49 36.85
C GLY A 388 9.02 6.24 35.66
N GLY A 389 7.87 5.82 35.17
CA GLY A 389 7.22 6.56 34.09
C GLY A 389 5.77 6.18 33.88
N ILE A 390 5.10 7.09 33.17
CA ILE A 390 3.70 6.95 32.74
C ILE A 390 3.65 7.20 31.24
N LYS A 391 2.95 6.32 30.53
CA LYS A 391 2.65 6.48 29.11
C LYS A 391 1.14 6.50 28.91
N VAL A 392 0.68 7.44 28.13
CA VAL A 392 -0.72 7.58 27.74
C VAL A 392 -0.79 7.72 26.24
N ALA A 393 -1.65 6.97 25.58
CA ALA A 393 -1.91 7.13 24.15
C ALA A 393 -3.42 7.18 23.87
N LEU A 394 -3.78 8.06 22.95
CA LEU A 394 -5.10 8.18 22.35
C LEU A 394 -4.95 8.07 20.84
N ASP A 395 -5.47 7.00 20.28
CA ASP A 395 -5.46 6.74 18.85
C ASP A 395 -6.90 6.73 18.32
N ASN A 396 -7.15 7.51 17.28
CA ASN A 396 -8.45 7.56 16.60
C ASN A 396 -8.27 7.38 15.10
N THR A 397 -9.02 6.47 14.51
CA THR A 397 -9.09 6.25 13.07
C THR A 397 -10.53 6.24 12.63
N ALA A 398 -10.86 6.99 11.59
CA ALA A 398 -12.19 7.05 11.00
C ALA A 398 -12.11 6.92 9.49
N ALA A 399 -12.84 5.97 8.92
CA ALA A 399 -12.97 5.74 7.49
C ALA A 399 -14.40 6.04 7.03
N TYR A 400 -14.51 6.75 5.91
CA TYR A 400 -15.77 7.13 5.29
C TYR A 400 -15.77 6.72 3.84
N TRP A 401 -16.93 6.25 3.36
CA TRP A 401 -17.17 5.95 1.97
C TRP A 401 -18.20 6.92 1.40
N ASP A 402 -17.94 7.39 0.20
CA ASP A 402 -18.80 8.22 -0.62
C ASP A 402 -18.83 7.59 -2.01
N SER A 403 -19.99 7.16 -2.47
CA SER A 403 -20.12 6.49 -3.74
C SER A 403 -21.33 7.04 -4.52
N ASN A 404 -21.13 7.13 -5.80
CA ASN A 404 -22.17 7.50 -6.77
C ASN A 404 -22.13 6.46 -7.88
N THR A 405 -23.03 5.49 -7.82
CA THR A 405 -22.98 4.30 -8.68
C THR A 405 -24.24 4.18 -9.52
N LYS A 406 -24.08 3.63 -10.71
CA LYS A 406 -25.17 3.27 -11.63
C LYS A 406 -24.89 1.93 -12.31
N ASN A 407 -25.91 1.33 -12.89
CA ASN A 407 -25.75 0.25 -13.84
C ASN A 407 -25.68 0.84 -15.24
N PHE A 408 -24.78 0.34 -16.08
CA PHE A 408 -24.75 0.71 -17.49
C PHE A 408 -25.76 -0.13 -18.30
N GLY A 409 -26.33 0.47 -19.32
CA GLY A 409 -27.14 -0.23 -20.33
C GLY A 409 -26.23 -0.93 -21.34
N TYR A 410 -26.63 -2.09 -21.83
CA TYR A 410 -25.89 -2.79 -22.86
C TYR A 410 -26.81 -3.51 -23.84
N GLU A 411 -26.32 -3.69 -25.07
CA GLU A 411 -27.05 -4.31 -26.17
C GLU A 411 -26.13 -5.17 -27.04
N SER A 412 -26.74 -6.07 -27.78
CA SER A 412 -26.08 -6.82 -28.86
C SER A 412 -26.62 -6.38 -30.21
N ALA A 413 -25.75 -6.42 -31.22
CA ALA A 413 -26.15 -6.24 -32.61
C ALA A 413 -26.28 -7.63 -33.30
N VAL A 414 -27.34 -7.83 -34.05
CA VAL A 414 -27.58 -9.04 -34.85
C VAL A 414 -27.88 -8.62 -36.28
N LEU A 415 -27.31 -9.35 -37.23
CA LEU A 415 -27.63 -9.16 -38.65
C LEU A 415 -28.86 -10.03 -39.00
N ASN A 416 -29.94 -9.43 -39.41
CA ASN A 416 -31.06 -10.17 -39.96
C ASN A 416 -30.66 -10.68 -41.37
N LEU A 417 -30.48 -11.96 -41.49
CA LEU A 417 -29.99 -12.58 -42.74
C LEU A 417 -31.05 -12.55 -43.89
N GLU A 418 -32.32 -12.36 -43.55
CA GLU A 418 -33.40 -12.27 -44.55
C GLU A 418 -33.53 -10.89 -45.14
N THR A 419 -33.43 -9.84 -44.28
CA THR A 419 -33.61 -8.46 -44.71
C THR A 419 -32.29 -7.72 -44.95
N GLY A 420 -31.16 -8.25 -44.44
CA GLY A 420 -29.88 -7.55 -44.46
C GLY A 420 -29.82 -6.36 -43.49
N GLU A 421 -30.86 -6.16 -42.66
CA GLU A 421 -30.92 -5.06 -41.71
C GLU A 421 -30.20 -5.41 -40.38
N LYS A 422 -29.70 -4.36 -39.73
CA LYS A 422 -29.09 -4.45 -38.40
C LYS A 422 -30.17 -4.35 -37.33
N GLU A 423 -30.28 -5.36 -36.50
CA GLU A 423 -31.15 -5.37 -35.32
C GLU A 423 -30.34 -5.20 -34.05
N PHE A 424 -30.85 -4.42 -33.08
CA PHE A 424 -30.22 -4.17 -31.80
C PHE A 424 -31.10 -4.69 -30.67
N ASN A 425 -30.61 -5.66 -29.95
CA ASN A 425 -31.31 -6.25 -28.82
C ASN A 425 -30.78 -5.65 -27.50
N THR A 426 -31.58 -4.82 -26.84
CA THR A 426 -31.27 -4.25 -25.54
C THR A 426 -31.46 -5.31 -24.46
N HIS A 427 -30.39 -5.60 -23.68
CA HIS A 427 -30.39 -6.56 -22.59
C HIS A 427 -30.51 -5.91 -21.22
N ALA A 428 -30.01 -4.67 -21.09
CA ALA A 428 -30.18 -3.85 -19.89
C ALA A 428 -30.26 -2.38 -20.25
N ASN A 429 -31.07 -1.64 -19.51
CA ASN A 429 -31.16 -0.19 -19.62
C ASN A 429 -30.15 0.49 -18.66
N GLU A 430 -29.72 1.69 -19.06
CA GLU A 430 -28.88 2.50 -18.18
C GLU A 430 -29.68 2.98 -16.96
N GLY A 431 -29.11 2.79 -15.78
CA GLY A 431 -29.65 3.29 -14.52
C GLY A 431 -29.22 4.74 -14.25
N THR A 432 -29.90 5.36 -13.31
CA THR A 432 -29.52 6.68 -12.78
C THR A 432 -28.44 6.54 -11.71
N LEU A 433 -27.57 7.56 -11.58
CA LEU A 433 -26.59 7.64 -10.50
C LEU A 433 -27.30 7.65 -9.14
N SER A 434 -26.92 6.72 -8.28
CA SER A 434 -27.41 6.60 -6.90
C SER A 434 -26.30 6.96 -5.94
N TYR A 435 -26.52 7.99 -5.16
CA TYR A 435 -25.58 8.44 -4.13
C TYR A 435 -25.75 7.62 -2.85
N SER A 436 -24.65 7.17 -2.30
CA SER A 436 -24.57 6.49 -1.01
C SER A 436 -23.39 7.00 -0.22
N LYS A 437 -23.60 7.29 1.06
CA LYS A 437 -22.56 7.63 2.01
C LYS A 437 -22.63 6.69 3.20
N SER A 438 -21.51 6.11 3.57
CA SER A 438 -21.43 5.20 4.71
C SER A 438 -20.19 5.48 5.56
N VAL A 439 -20.31 5.21 6.84
CA VAL A 439 -19.17 5.14 7.76
C VAL A 439 -18.59 3.74 7.63
N GLY A 440 -17.34 3.63 7.18
CA GLY A 440 -16.67 2.35 7.04
C GLY A 440 -16.27 1.78 8.38
N SER A 441 -15.48 2.54 9.14
CA SER A 441 -15.09 2.17 10.51
C SER A 441 -14.72 3.42 11.29
N VAL A 442 -15.03 3.42 12.58
CA VAL A 442 -14.48 4.39 13.53
C VAL A 442 -13.92 3.58 14.69
N THR A 443 -12.64 3.77 14.96
CA THR A 443 -11.94 3.03 16.01
C THR A 443 -11.21 4.03 16.89
N THR A 444 -11.39 3.91 18.20
CA THR A 444 -10.68 4.69 19.20
C THR A 444 -10.02 3.75 20.19
N HIS A 445 -8.70 3.91 20.37
CA HIS A 445 -7.94 3.18 21.38
C HIS A 445 -7.38 4.15 22.39
N PHE A 446 -7.61 3.86 23.66
CA PHE A 446 -6.96 4.53 24.78
C PHE A 446 -6.03 3.52 25.46
N ASN A 447 -4.78 3.90 25.64
CA ASN A 447 -3.79 3.09 26.32
C ASN A 447 -3.18 3.88 27.48
N PHE A 448 -3.05 3.18 28.61
CA PHE A 448 -2.36 3.69 29.79
C PHE A 448 -1.36 2.64 30.28
N GLU A 449 -0.13 3.06 30.53
CA GLU A 449 0.92 2.20 31.09
C GLU A 449 1.67 3.00 32.16
N ALA A 450 1.82 2.43 33.34
CA ALA A 450 2.75 2.91 34.35
C ALA A 450 3.81 1.85 34.61
N TYR A 451 5.06 2.26 34.80
CA TYR A 451 6.17 1.35 34.99
C TYR A 451 7.20 1.90 35.97
N ALA A 452 7.97 1.01 36.56
CA ALA A 452 9.18 1.32 37.31
C ALA A 452 10.30 0.37 36.86
N ASN A 453 11.45 0.89 36.52
CA ASN A 453 12.61 0.13 36.11
C ASN A 453 13.76 0.36 37.09
N LEU A 454 14.41 -0.71 37.53
CA LEU A 454 15.60 -0.66 38.34
C LEU A 454 16.81 -1.21 37.56
N SER A 455 17.75 -0.35 37.25
CA SER A 455 19.03 -0.73 36.62
C SER A 455 20.16 -0.48 37.59
N ARG A 456 20.77 -1.55 38.08
CA ARG A 456 21.82 -1.46 39.10
C ARG A 456 22.93 -2.47 38.86
N GLN A 457 24.15 -2.01 39.03
CA GLN A 457 25.34 -2.88 38.94
C GLN A 457 25.98 -3.05 40.32
N TRP A 458 26.27 -4.30 40.70
CA TRP A 458 27.01 -4.66 41.90
C TRP A 458 28.20 -5.54 41.51
N GLY A 459 29.38 -4.97 41.52
CA GLY A 459 30.59 -5.71 41.11
C GLY A 459 30.45 -6.21 39.67
N LYS A 460 30.34 -7.53 39.49
CA LYS A 460 30.19 -8.19 38.19
C LYS A 460 28.73 -8.50 37.83
N HIS A 461 27.76 -8.17 38.70
CA HIS A 461 26.35 -8.47 38.50
C HIS A 461 25.60 -7.23 38.05
N ASP A 462 24.90 -7.34 36.96
CA ASP A 462 24.01 -6.31 36.40
C ASP A 462 22.55 -6.75 36.61
N LEU A 463 21.76 -5.95 37.32
CA LEU A 463 20.32 -6.12 37.45
C LEU A 463 19.64 -5.06 36.58
N ASN A 464 18.72 -5.47 35.71
CA ASN A 464 17.89 -4.62 34.92
C ASN A 464 16.47 -5.23 34.87
N THR A 465 15.53 -4.60 35.55
CA THR A 465 14.13 -5.09 35.69
C THR A 465 13.13 -4.03 35.34
#